data_a4a3c94e647e283f53fcabf97b3dc945
#
_entry.id   a4a3c94e647e283f53fcabf97b3dc945
#
_cell.length_a   1.000
_cell.length_b   1.000
_cell.length_c   1.000
_cell.angle_alpha   90.00
_cell.angle_beta   90.00
_cell.angle_gamma   90.00
#
_symmetry.space_group_name_H-M   'P 1'
#
loop_
_entity.id
_entity.type
_entity.pdbx_description
1 polymer ?
#
loop_
_entity_poly.entity_id
_entity_poly.type
_entity_poly.pdbx_seq_one_letter_code
_entity_poly.pdbx_strand_id
1 'polypeptide(L)'
;MPELPQCLLIVTAEIAPEQEEAWNRWYDEEHLPEAVACPGVLSGARYVSEGKAALSAGGEYASSDARTYVAVYEIEGPETLQTPEFKAMRGWYQFAEHITSRTQVFRRHVG
;
A
#
# COMPACT_ATOMS: atom_id res chain seq x y z
N MET A 1 19.39 -18.13 2.59
CA MET A 1 17.97 -17.74 2.58
C MET A 1 17.84 -16.30 2.96
N PRO A 2 17.16 -15.50 2.15
CA PRO A 2 16.89 -14.14 2.57
C PRO A 2 15.96 -14.14 3.77
N GLU A 3 16.19 -13.21 4.66
CA GLU A 3 15.32 -13.06 5.82
C GLU A 3 13.98 -12.45 5.40
N LEU A 4 12.93 -12.90 6.04
CA LEU A 4 11.62 -12.29 5.85
C LEU A 4 11.56 -10.96 6.59
N PRO A 5 10.83 -9.99 6.05
CA PRO A 5 10.67 -8.71 6.72
C PRO A 5 10.10 -8.87 8.12
N GLN A 6 10.61 -8.08 9.06
CA GLN A 6 10.13 -8.10 10.44
C GLN A 6 8.96 -7.14 10.66
N CYS A 7 8.90 -6.07 9.87
CA CYS A 7 7.86 -5.06 10.01
C CYS A 7 7.46 -4.56 8.63
N LEU A 8 6.17 -4.51 8.37
CA LEU A 8 5.63 -4.07 7.08
C LEU A 8 4.64 -2.95 7.29
N LEU A 9 4.68 -1.99 6.38
CA LEU A 9 3.60 -1.03 6.20
C LEU A 9 2.85 -1.43 4.95
N ILE A 10 1.57 -1.72 5.08
CA ILE A 10 0.74 -2.14 3.96
C ILE A 10 -0.36 -1.11 3.74
N VAL A 11 -0.41 -0.60 2.52
CA VAL A 11 -1.42 0.36 2.09
C VAL A 11 -2.30 -0.35 1.06
N THR A 12 -3.58 -0.50 1.39
CA THR A 12 -4.56 -1.10 0.49
C THR A 12 -5.45 0.03 -0.03
N ALA A 13 -5.65 0.09 -1.33
CA ALA A 13 -6.36 1.22 -1.93
C ALA A 13 -7.23 0.82 -3.11
N GLU A 14 -8.37 1.50 -3.22
CA GLU A 14 -9.22 1.47 -4.39
C GLU A 14 -9.37 2.92 -4.86
N ILE A 15 -9.20 3.14 -6.16
CA ILE A 15 -9.24 4.48 -6.75
C ILE A 15 -10.39 4.53 -7.75
N ALA A 16 -11.04 5.70 -7.83
CA ALA A 16 -12.10 5.92 -8.81
C ALA A 16 -11.57 5.65 -10.22
N PRO A 17 -12.32 4.92 -11.07
CA PRO A 17 -11.81 4.50 -12.38
C PRO A 17 -11.31 5.64 -13.25
N GLU A 18 -11.96 6.80 -13.21
CA GLU A 18 -11.56 7.94 -14.01
C GLU A 18 -10.23 8.56 -13.57
N GLN A 19 -9.77 8.25 -12.37
CA GLN A 19 -8.49 8.73 -11.84
C GLN A 19 -7.40 7.67 -11.85
N GLU A 20 -7.75 6.44 -12.18
CA GLU A 20 -6.85 5.30 -12.00
C GLU A 20 -5.54 5.45 -12.76
N GLU A 21 -5.60 5.83 -14.03
CA GLU A 21 -4.39 5.97 -14.84
C GLU A 21 -3.46 7.05 -14.31
N ALA A 22 -4.02 8.22 -14.00
CA ALA A 22 -3.24 9.35 -13.48
C ALA A 22 -2.65 9.02 -12.11
N TRP A 23 -3.43 8.35 -11.27
CA TRP A 23 -2.99 7.96 -9.93
C TRP A 23 -1.85 6.94 -9.98
N ASN A 24 -1.95 5.95 -10.86
CA ASN A 24 -0.88 4.96 -11.01
C ASN A 24 0.40 5.60 -11.51
N ARG A 25 0.32 6.53 -12.45
CA ARG A 25 1.49 7.22 -12.95
C ARG A 25 2.15 8.04 -11.84
N TRP A 26 1.35 8.82 -11.12
CA TRP A 26 1.85 9.62 -10.01
C TRP A 26 2.50 8.73 -8.93
N TYR A 27 1.85 7.63 -8.58
CA TYR A 27 2.36 6.73 -7.54
C TYR A 27 3.70 6.12 -7.96
N ASP A 28 3.77 5.61 -9.17
CA ASP A 28 4.99 4.94 -9.64
C ASP A 28 6.14 5.91 -9.85
N GLU A 29 5.86 7.11 -10.37
CA GLU A 29 6.91 8.06 -10.72
C GLU A 29 7.32 8.97 -9.57
N GLU A 30 6.42 9.27 -8.65
CA GLU A 30 6.70 10.24 -7.59
C GLU A 30 6.53 9.66 -6.18
N HIS A 31 5.38 9.13 -5.88
CA HIS A 31 5.05 8.75 -4.50
C HIS A 31 5.85 7.56 -3.99
N LEU A 32 5.97 6.51 -4.78
CA LEU A 32 6.74 5.33 -4.38
C LEU A 32 8.22 5.65 -4.18
N PRO A 33 8.89 6.35 -5.13
CA PRO A 33 10.28 6.74 -4.91
C PRO A 33 10.46 7.62 -3.67
N GLU A 34 9.54 8.55 -3.40
CA GLU A 34 9.61 9.38 -2.20
C GLU A 34 9.47 8.54 -0.93
N ALA A 35 8.56 7.57 -0.95
CA ALA A 35 8.35 6.71 0.20
C ALA A 35 9.58 5.87 0.53
N VAL A 36 10.18 5.25 -0.50
CA VAL A 36 11.36 4.40 -0.25
C VAL A 36 12.60 5.21 0.08
N ALA A 37 12.60 6.51 -0.19
CA ALA A 37 13.69 7.39 0.21
C ALA A 37 13.59 7.84 1.67
N CYS A 38 12.46 7.61 2.32
CA CYS A 38 12.28 8.01 3.72
C CYS A 38 13.18 7.18 4.66
N PRO A 39 13.77 7.82 5.69
CA PRO A 39 14.55 7.08 6.67
C PRO A 39 13.73 5.96 7.31
N GLY A 40 14.32 4.77 7.40
CA GLY A 40 13.65 3.61 8.00
C GLY A 40 12.82 2.79 7.03
N VAL A 41 12.64 3.26 5.79
CA VAL A 41 11.99 2.46 4.75
C VAL A 41 13.07 1.70 4.00
N LEU A 42 13.00 0.37 4.04
CA LEU A 42 14.03 -0.49 3.50
C LEU A 42 13.75 -0.90 2.06
N SER A 43 12.47 -1.03 1.70
CA SER A 43 12.06 -1.36 0.34
C SER A 43 10.58 -1.05 0.18
N GLY A 44 10.13 -1.02 -1.07
CA GLY A 44 8.71 -0.82 -1.36
C GLY A 44 8.36 -1.38 -2.72
N ALA A 45 7.16 -1.92 -2.82
CA ALA A 45 6.65 -2.48 -4.07
C ALA A 45 5.14 -2.33 -4.10
N ARG A 46 4.60 -2.24 -5.31
CA ARG A 46 3.16 -2.15 -5.52
C ARG A 46 2.64 -3.39 -6.22
N TYR A 47 1.43 -3.77 -5.84
CA TYR A 47 0.75 -4.93 -6.40
C TYR A 47 -0.68 -4.55 -6.75
N VAL A 48 -1.27 -5.24 -7.71
CA VAL A 48 -2.66 -5.02 -8.10
C VAL A 48 -3.36 -6.37 -8.21
N SER A 49 -4.63 -6.40 -7.81
CA SER A 49 -5.42 -7.62 -7.88
C SER A 49 -5.63 -8.02 -9.35
N GLU A 50 -5.60 -9.33 -9.61
CA GLU A 50 -5.92 -9.87 -10.93
C GLU A 50 -7.40 -10.19 -11.00
N GLY A 51 -8.08 -9.54 -11.95
CA GLY A 51 -9.49 -9.79 -12.18
C GLY A 51 -10.34 -9.51 -10.95
N LYS A 52 -11.39 -10.27 -10.83
CA LYS A 52 -12.35 -10.10 -9.76
C LYS A 52 -11.86 -10.76 -8.49
N ALA A 53 -12.03 -10.07 -7.37
CA ALA A 53 -11.80 -10.68 -6.07
C ALA A 53 -12.83 -11.79 -5.87
N ALA A 54 -12.35 -12.94 -5.45
CA ALA A 54 -13.21 -14.08 -5.15
C ALA A 54 -12.88 -14.59 -3.76
N LEU A 55 -13.88 -14.67 -2.92
CA LEU A 55 -13.71 -15.17 -1.57
C LEU A 55 -14.79 -16.20 -1.29
N SER A 56 -14.38 -17.38 -0.87
CA SER A 56 -15.31 -18.40 -0.41
C SER A 56 -15.01 -18.70 1.04
N ALA A 57 -15.96 -18.38 1.89
CA ALA A 57 -15.89 -18.67 3.31
C ALA A 57 -17.25 -19.16 3.74
N GLY A 58 -17.32 -20.33 4.36
CA GLY A 58 -18.58 -20.90 4.78
C GLY A 58 -19.55 -21.23 3.65
N GLY A 59 -19.02 -21.46 2.45
CA GLY A 59 -19.82 -21.79 1.29
C GLY A 59 -20.34 -20.58 0.51
N GLU A 60 -20.05 -19.39 0.96
CA GLU A 60 -20.45 -18.18 0.26
C GLU A 60 -19.36 -17.71 -0.68
N TYR A 61 -19.77 -17.05 -1.75
CA TYR A 61 -18.88 -16.54 -2.77
C TYR A 61 -19.18 -15.06 -3.01
N ALA A 62 -18.16 -14.23 -2.82
CA ALA A 62 -18.26 -12.80 -3.08
C ALA A 62 -17.26 -12.40 -4.14
N SER A 63 -17.65 -11.50 -5.03
CA SER A 63 -16.74 -11.00 -6.06
C SER A 63 -16.89 -9.49 -6.21
N SER A 64 -15.82 -8.85 -6.68
CA SER A 64 -15.81 -7.42 -6.94
C SER A 64 -15.10 -7.16 -8.25
N ASP A 65 -15.63 -6.23 -9.05
CA ASP A 65 -15.01 -5.81 -10.30
C ASP A 65 -13.94 -4.74 -10.08
N ALA A 66 -13.94 -4.10 -8.92
CA ALA A 66 -12.95 -3.06 -8.62
C ALA A 66 -11.57 -3.66 -8.41
N ARG A 67 -10.56 -2.97 -8.94
CA ARG A 67 -9.18 -3.36 -8.69
C ARG A 67 -8.75 -2.88 -7.32
N THR A 68 -8.07 -3.76 -6.60
CA THR A 68 -7.45 -3.41 -5.33
C THR A 68 -5.96 -3.28 -5.54
N TYR A 69 -5.41 -2.16 -5.13
CA TYR A 69 -3.98 -1.90 -5.18
C TYR A 69 -3.39 -2.04 -3.78
N VAL A 70 -2.22 -2.65 -3.70
CA VAL A 70 -1.53 -2.82 -2.42
C VAL A 70 -0.11 -2.33 -2.60
N ALA A 71 0.32 -1.45 -1.70
CA ALA A 71 1.72 -1.07 -1.60
C ALA A 71 2.29 -1.70 -0.34
N VAL A 72 3.39 -2.41 -0.47
CA VAL A 72 4.03 -3.10 0.64
C VAL A 72 5.41 -2.50 0.84
N TYR A 73 5.63 -1.94 2.02
CA TYR A 73 6.92 -1.37 2.39
C TYR A 73 7.51 -2.16 3.54
N GLU A 74 8.77 -2.55 3.40
CA GLU A 74 9.51 -3.06 4.54
C GLU A 74 10.05 -1.86 5.30
N ILE A 75 9.78 -1.80 6.60
CA ILE A 75 10.21 -0.68 7.45
C ILE A 75 10.97 -1.23 8.65
N GLU A 76 11.84 -0.39 9.23
CA GLU A 76 12.62 -0.78 10.41
C GLU A 76 11.73 -0.99 11.63
N GLY A 77 10.66 -0.22 11.75
CA GLY A 77 9.70 -0.32 12.84
C GLY A 77 8.60 0.72 12.69
N PRO A 78 7.58 0.68 13.56
CA PRO A 78 6.48 1.65 13.48
C PRO A 78 6.92 3.11 13.61
N GLU A 79 8.03 3.37 14.28
CA GLU A 79 8.58 4.70 14.44
C GLU A 79 8.98 5.35 13.13
N THR A 80 9.17 4.55 12.07
CA THR A 80 9.44 5.07 10.73
C THR A 80 8.36 6.03 10.26
N LEU A 81 7.11 5.79 10.65
CA LEU A 81 5.98 6.61 10.25
C LEU A 81 5.96 7.97 10.98
N GLN A 82 6.78 8.11 12.02
CA GLN A 82 6.83 9.33 12.80
C GLN A 82 7.97 10.27 12.38
N THR A 83 8.78 9.87 11.42
CA THR A 83 9.85 10.74 10.93
C THR A 83 9.28 11.95 10.20
N PRO A 84 9.96 13.10 10.25
CA PRO A 84 9.50 14.28 9.51
C PRO A 84 9.37 14.01 8.01
N GLU A 85 10.31 13.25 7.47
CA GLU A 85 10.32 12.91 6.05
C GLU A 85 9.09 12.11 5.67
N PHE A 86 8.74 11.11 6.47
CA PHE A 86 7.55 10.30 6.18
C PHE A 86 6.28 11.13 6.29
N LYS A 87 6.17 11.94 7.35
CA LYS A 87 5.00 12.80 7.56
C LYS A 87 4.83 13.80 6.43
N ALA A 88 5.93 14.31 5.88
CA ALA A 88 5.88 15.26 4.77
C ALA A 88 5.47 14.61 3.46
N MET A 89 5.79 13.33 3.29
CA MET A 89 5.52 12.59 2.05
C MET A 89 4.10 12.03 1.99
N ARG A 90 3.57 11.57 3.13
CA ARG A 90 2.31 10.82 3.16
C ARG A 90 1.12 11.66 2.72
N GLY A 91 0.11 10.96 2.17
CA GLY A 91 -1.14 11.60 1.75
C GLY A 91 -1.43 11.32 0.29
N TRP A 92 -2.64 11.62 -0.11
CA TRP A 92 -3.11 11.34 -1.46
C TRP A 92 -3.24 12.58 -2.33
N TYR A 93 -3.02 13.76 -1.76
CA TYR A 93 -2.99 15.05 -2.48
C TYR A 93 -4.24 15.24 -3.35
N GLN A 94 -4.06 15.42 -4.66
CA GLN A 94 -5.18 15.66 -5.57
C GLN A 94 -6.12 14.45 -5.72
N PHE A 95 -5.71 13.28 -5.26
CA PHE A 95 -6.52 12.07 -5.36
C PHE A 95 -7.33 11.78 -4.09
N ALA A 96 -7.20 12.59 -3.06
CA ALA A 96 -7.79 12.30 -1.74
C ALA A 96 -9.31 12.08 -1.79
N GLU A 97 -10.02 12.79 -2.66
CA GLU A 97 -11.46 12.66 -2.78
C GLU A 97 -11.89 11.47 -3.65
N HIS A 98 -10.94 10.83 -4.33
CA HIS A 98 -11.22 9.77 -5.29
C HIS A 98 -10.74 8.40 -4.83
N ILE A 99 -10.21 8.30 -3.62
CA ILE A 99 -9.56 7.09 -3.16
C ILE A 99 -10.13 6.64 -1.82
N THR A 100 -10.27 5.34 -1.69
CA THR A 100 -10.56 4.69 -0.41
C THR A 100 -9.34 3.86 -0.07
N SER A 101 -8.73 4.12 1.08
CA SER A 101 -7.49 3.46 1.44
C SER A 101 -7.46 3.05 2.90
N ARG A 102 -6.63 2.07 3.17
CA ARG A 102 -6.37 1.58 4.51
C ARG A 102 -4.88 1.39 4.65
N THR A 103 -4.32 1.94 5.71
CA THR A 103 -2.90 1.85 6.00
C THR A 103 -2.73 1.14 7.33
N GLN A 104 -1.87 0.12 7.34
CA GLN A 104 -1.69 -0.68 8.54
C GLN A 104 -0.26 -1.17 8.65
N VAL A 105 0.25 -1.16 9.88
CA VAL A 105 1.57 -1.72 10.19
C VAL A 105 1.40 -3.15 10.66
N PHE A 106 2.19 -4.04 10.10
CA PHE A 106 2.21 -5.45 10.49
C PHE A 106 3.58 -5.82 11.02
N ARG A 107 3.60 -6.53 12.12
CA ARG A 107 4.83 -7.09 12.67
C ARG A 107 4.82 -8.59 12.42
N ARG A 108 5.97 -9.14 12.04
CA ARG A 108 6.07 -10.57 11.79
C ARG A 108 5.63 -11.36 13.03
N HIS A 109 4.69 -12.26 12.79
CA HIS A 109 4.21 -13.12 13.87
C HIS A 109 5.19 -14.24 14.10
N VAL A 110 5.63 -14.39 15.36
CA VAL A 110 6.52 -15.46 15.77
C VAL A 110 5.69 -16.40 16.62
N GLY A 111 5.33 -17.53 16.03
CA GLY A 111 4.49 -18.53 16.68
C GLY A 111 5.24 -19.36 17.69
#